data_c7039ed6b3bcc6698a90c35cac3a5559
#
_entry.id   c7039ed6b3bcc6698a90c35cac3a5559
#
_cell.length_a   1.000
_cell.length_b   1.000
_cell.length_c   1.000
_cell.angle_alpha   90.00
_cell.angle_beta   90.00
_cell.angle_gamma   90.00
#
_symmetry.space_group_name_H-M   'P 1'
#
loop_
_entity.id
_entity.type
_entity.pdbx_description
1 polymer ?
#
loop_
_entity_poly.entity_id
_entity_poly.type
_entity_poly.pdbx_seq_one_letter_code
_entity_poly.pdbx_strand_id
1 'polypeptide(L)'
;MIYAFMVKCDYQRVLTHNVKEKVIMANRFILNETSYHGAGAVKEIAGEAIGRGLTKAFVCSDPDLIKFGVTKKVLDVLDGAGLAYEVYSNIKPNPTIENVQTGVEAFKKSGADYIIAIGGGSSMDTAKGIGIIINNPEFADVVSLEGVAPTKHKAVTTFAVPTTAGTAAEVTINYVITDDAKHRKMVCVDPKDIPVVAFVDPEMMSTMPKGLTAATGMDALTHAIEGYITAGAWELSDMFHIKAIEIIARSLRDAVNNTPEGREGMALGQYVAGMGFSNVGLGIVHSMAHPLGALYDTPHGVANAIILPTVMEYNAPATGEKYREIARAMGVKGVDDMSQEEYRKAAVDAVRQLSHDVGIPADLKEIVKKEDIPFLAQSAYDDACRPGNPRETSVEEIAALYRSLI
;
A
#
# COMPACT_ATOMS: atom_id res chain seq x y z
N MET A 1 19.17 -14.50 16.13
CA MET A 1 18.06 -15.44 16.41
C MET A 1 17.39 -15.25 17.79
N ILE A 2 17.94 -14.49 18.74
CA ILE A 2 17.35 -14.30 20.09
C ILE A 2 16.54 -12.99 20.20
N TYR A 3 16.87 -11.94 19.44
CA TYR A 3 16.20 -10.64 19.52
C TYR A 3 14.86 -10.58 18.75
N ALA A 4 14.74 -11.33 17.66
CA ALA A 4 13.46 -11.44 16.91
C ALA A 4 12.38 -12.18 17.72
N PHE A 5 12.79 -13.02 18.69
CA PHE A 5 11.87 -13.75 19.57
C PHE A 5 11.33 -12.88 20.71
N MET A 6 12.06 -11.84 21.13
CA MET A 6 11.62 -10.98 22.23
C MET A 6 10.53 -9.98 21.83
N VAL A 7 10.54 -9.47 20.59
CA VAL A 7 9.48 -8.57 20.12
C VAL A 7 8.17 -9.32 19.81
N LYS A 8 8.26 -10.60 19.41
CA LYS A 8 7.08 -11.48 19.30
C LYS A 8 6.53 -11.95 20.65
N CYS A 9 7.37 -11.98 21.70
CA CYS A 9 6.98 -12.52 22.99
C CYS A 9 6.27 -11.51 23.91
N ASP A 10 6.55 -10.20 23.75
CA ASP A 10 5.90 -9.18 24.58
C ASP A 10 4.45 -8.88 24.15
N TYR A 11 4.07 -9.19 22.92
CA TYR A 11 2.68 -9.01 22.45
C TYR A 11 1.73 -10.15 22.89
N GLN A 12 2.25 -11.34 23.26
CA GLN A 12 1.42 -12.50 23.62
C GLN A 12 1.53 -12.95 25.09
N ARG A 13 2.43 -12.39 25.90
CA ARG A 13 2.70 -12.89 27.25
C ARG A 13 1.95 -12.25 28.41
N VAL A 14 1.01 -11.32 28.15
CA VAL A 14 0.21 -10.65 29.20
C VAL A 14 -1.24 -11.19 29.29
N LEU A 15 -1.55 -12.32 28.71
CA LEU A 15 -2.92 -12.85 28.69
C LEU A 15 -3.15 -14.09 29.57
N THR A 16 -2.44 -14.26 30.67
CA THR A 16 -2.88 -15.25 31.69
C THR A 16 -2.65 -14.70 33.09
N HIS A 17 -3.67 -14.29 33.71
CA HIS A 17 -4.16 -14.29 35.08
C HIS A 17 -4.73 -12.94 35.56
N ASN A 18 -6.05 -12.93 35.71
CA ASN A 18 -6.90 -12.11 36.58
C ASN A 18 -6.68 -10.59 36.67
N VAL A 19 -7.79 -9.90 36.38
CA VAL A 19 -8.01 -8.46 36.36
C VAL A 19 -7.54 -7.82 35.04
N LYS A 20 -8.50 -7.58 34.15
CA LYS A 20 -8.29 -6.79 32.94
C LYS A 20 -7.97 -5.32 33.30
N GLU A 21 -6.76 -5.06 33.72
CA GLU A 21 -6.20 -3.74 33.50
C GLU A 21 -6.02 -3.61 31.99
N LYS A 22 -6.85 -2.80 31.36
CA LYS A 22 -6.66 -2.35 30.00
C LYS A 22 -5.34 -1.60 30.00
N VAL A 23 -4.23 -2.23 29.59
CA VAL A 23 -2.98 -1.52 29.35
C VAL A 23 -3.29 -0.50 28.26
N ILE A 24 -3.43 0.76 28.66
CA ILE A 24 -3.63 1.87 27.73
C ILE A 24 -2.29 2.08 27.05
N MET A 25 -2.07 1.41 25.90
CA MET A 25 -0.93 1.70 25.06
C MET A 25 -1.23 2.93 24.23
N ALA A 26 -0.26 3.84 24.15
CA ALA A 26 -0.38 5.01 23.29
C ALA A 26 -0.37 4.58 21.82
N ASN A 27 -1.36 5.01 21.07
CA ASN A 27 -1.39 4.82 19.61
C ASN A 27 -0.46 5.84 18.95
N ARG A 28 0.47 5.36 18.11
CA ARG A 28 1.34 6.21 17.30
C ARG A 28 0.70 6.43 15.93
N PHE A 29 0.81 7.65 15.40
CA PHE A 29 0.35 8.00 14.07
C PHE A 29 1.46 8.78 13.32
N ILE A 30 1.79 8.36 12.10
CA ILE A 30 2.88 8.92 11.31
C ILE A 30 2.34 9.30 9.94
N LEU A 31 2.63 10.51 9.50
CA LEU A 31 2.27 11.07 8.20
C LEU A 31 3.47 11.81 7.60
N ASN A 32 3.36 12.21 6.32
CA ASN A 32 4.31 13.14 5.71
C ASN A 32 4.37 14.47 6.49
N GLU A 33 5.49 15.17 6.36
CA GLU A 33 5.57 16.56 6.86
C GLU A 33 4.65 17.49 6.06
N THR A 34 4.58 17.29 4.73
CA THR A 34 3.75 18.08 3.82
C THR A 34 3.17 17.20 2.73
N SER A 35 1.97 17.53 2.24
CA SER A 35 1.43 16.95 1.02
C SER A 35 0.68 17.99 0.19
N TYR A 36 0.86 17.94 -1.13
CA TYR A 36 0.18 18.77 -2.11
C TYR A 36 -0.80 17.92 -2.91
N HIS A 37 -2.01 18.40 -3.11
CA HIS A 37 -3.08 17.66 -3.77
C HIS A 37 -3.74 18.45 -4.87
N GLY A 38 -4.08 17.78 -5.97
CA GLY A 38 -4.80 18.36 -7.11
C GLY A 38 -3.93 18.57 -8.33
N ALA A 39 -4.58 18.93 -9.44
CA ALA A 39 -3.93 19.14 -10.72
C ALA A 39 -2.85 20.23 -10.64
N GLY A 40 -1.65 19.93 -11.09
CA GLY A 40 -0.50 20.81 -11.02
C GLY A 40 0.28 20.78 -9.72
N ALA A 41 -0.04 19.89 -8.76
CA ALA A 41 0.69 19.75 -7.49
C ALA A 41 2.20 19.53 -7.70
N VAL A 42 2.63 18.89 -8.78
CA VAL A 42 4.06 18.69 -9.09
C VAL A 42 4.83 19.99 -9.29
N LYS A 43 4.17 21.11 -9.56
CA LYS A 43 4.82 22.42 -9.73
C LYS A 43 5.42 22.93 -8.42
N GLU A 44 4.93 22.46 -7.28
CA GLU A 44 5.43 22.84 -5.96
C GLU A 44 6.77 22.17 -5.61
N ILE A 45 7.21 21.16 -6.37
CA ILE A 45 8.47 20.42 -6.14
C ILE A 45 9.67 21.39 -6.05
N ALA A 46 9.77 22.33 -6.98
CA ALA A 46 10.90 23.27 -7.01
C ALA A 46 10.93 24.17 -5.77
N GLY A 47 9.75 24.70 -5.37
CA GLY A 47 9.61 25.53 -4.18
C GLY A 47 10.00 24.79 -2.90
N GLU A 48 9.56 23.54 -2.75
CA GLU A 48 9.93 22.69 -1.62
C GLU A 48 11.43 22.36 -1.58
N ALA A 49 12.02 22.01 -2.73
CA ALA A 49 13.45 21.73 -2.80
C ALA A 49 14.30 22.95 -2.42
N ILE A 50 14.01 24.10 -2.99
CA ILE A 50 14.70 25.36 -2.71
C ILE A 50 14.50 25.78 -1.24
N GLY A 51 13.27 25.72 -0.74
CA GLY A 51 12.93 26.07 0.65
C GLY A 51 13.65 25.22 1.69
N ARG A 52 13.97 23.96 1.33
CA ARG A 52 14.74 23.02 2.18
C ARG A 52 16.25 23.09 1.95
N GLY A 53 16.73 23.92 1.02
CA GLY A 53 18.15 24.04 0.68
C GLY A 53 18.72 22.85 -0.06
N LEU A 54 17.87 22.05 -0.73
CA LEU A 54 18.26 20.90 -1.53
C LEU A 54 18.78 21.33 -2.89
N THR A 55 19.80 20.63 -3.42
CA THR A 55 20.56 21.11 -4.58
C THR A 55 20.56 20.16 -5.78
N LYS A 56 20.58 18.86 -5.57
CA LYS A 56 20.60 17.88 -6.66
C LYS A 56 19.70 16.69 -6.35
N ALA A 57 18.70 16.44 -7.21
CA ALA A 57 17.78 15.33 -7.10
C ALA A 57 18.36 14.02 -7.64
N PHE A 58 18.10 12.91 -6.95
CA PHE A 58 18.18 11.57 -7.51
C PHE A 58 16.78 11.11 -7.87
N VAL A 59 16.45 11.11 -9.16
CA VAL A 59 15.10 10.85 -9.66
C VAL A 59 14.94 9.36 -9.93
N CYS A 60 14.20 8.68 -9.08
CA CYS A 60 13.83 7.26 -9.24
C CYS A 60 12.54 7.15 -10.06
N SER A 61 12.63 6.62 -11.29
CA SER A 61 11.45 6.42 -12.15
C SER A 61 11.66 5.21 -13.06
N ASP A 62 10.60 4.44 -13.31
CA ASP A 62 10.71 3.28 -14.19
C ASP A 62 10.86 3.67 -15.68
N PRO A 63 11.40 2.75 -16.50
CA PRO A 63 11.65 3.03 -17.92
C PRO A 63 10.40 3.41 -18.73
N ASP A 64 9.24 2.85 -18.40
CA ASP A 64 8.00 3.12 -19.15
C ASP A 64 7.48 4.52 -18.88
N LEU A 65 7.53 5.00 -17.63
CA LEU A 65 7.15 6.38 -17.28
C LEU A 65 8.07 7.41 -17.97
N ILE A 66 9.35 7.09 -18.10
CA ILE A 66 10.31 7.92 -18.86
C ILE A 66 9.93 7.92 -20.33
N LYS A 67 9.74 6.75 -20.92
CA LYS A 67 9.39 6.56 -22.35
C LYS A 67 8.09 7.26 -22.71
N PHE A 68 7.09 7.21 -21.85
CA PHE A 68 5.79 7.83 -22.10
C PHE A 68 5.72 9.31 -21.65
N GLY A 69 6.84 9.89 -21.21
CA GLY A 69 6.94 11.32 -20.91
C GLY A 69 6.28 11.74 -19.59
N VAL A 70 5.88 10.80 -18.74
CA VAL A 70 5.30 11.13 -17.43
C VAL A 70 6.36 11.71 -16.52
N THR A 71 7.52 11.08 -16.42
CA THR A 71 8.68 11.60 -15.66
C THR A 71 9.11 12.96 -16.14
N LYS A 72 9.03 13.23 -17.44
CA LYS A 72 9.41 14.51 -18.03
C LYS A 72 8.65 15.69 -17.43
N LYS A 73 7.39 15.54 -17.02
CA LYS A 73 6.63 16.60 -16.38
C LYS A 73 7.32 17.14 -15.12
N VAL A 74 7.93 16.26 -14.34
CA VAL A 74 8.70 16.64 -13.13
C VAL A 74 10.06 17.20 -13.51
N LEU A 75 10.75 16.59 -14.50
CA LEU A 75 12.05 17.09 -14.96
C LEU A 75 11.93 18.51 -15.50
N ASP A 76 10.86 18.84 -16.23
CA ASP A 76 10.60 20.20 -16.74
C ASP A 76 10.44 21.22 -15.60
N VAL A 77 9.89 20.83 -14.44
CA VAL A 77 9.81 21.68 -13.25
C VAL A 77 11.21 21.94 -12.67
N LEU A 78 12.05 20.91 -12.61
CA LEU A 78 13.43 21.05 -12.12
C LEU A 78 14.28 21.89 -13.07
N ASP A 79 14.18 21.64 -14.38
CA ASP A 79 14.88 22.41 -15.42
C ASP A 79 14.49 23.90 -15.37
N GLY A 80 13.18 24.17 -15.24
CA GLY A 80 12.66 25.55 -15.15
C GLY A 80 13.15 26.30 -13.90
N ALA A 81 13.51 25.58 -12.85
CA ALA A 81 14.06 26.14 -11.61
C ALA A 81 15.58 26.11 -11.53
N GLY A 82 16.26 25.54 -12.54
CA GLY A 82 17.72 25.38 -12.55
C GLY A 82 18.24 24.38 -11.50
N LEU A 83 17.40 23.43 -11.05
CA LEU A 83 17.77 22.40 -10.10
C LEU A 83 18.42 21.21 -10.82
N ALA A 84 19.59 20.80 -10.35
CA ALA A 84 20.29 19.65 -10.92
C ALA A 84 19.60 18.33 -10.55
N TYR A 85 19.70 17.34 -11.43
CA TYR A 85 19.20 16.00 -11.16
C TYR A 85 19.99 14.92 -11.90
N GLU A 86 19.81 13.68 -11.45
CA GLU A 86 20.26 12.47 -12.13
C GLU A 86 19.15 11.42 -12.09
N VAL A 87 18.87 10.78 -13.24
CA VAL A 87 17.78 9.83 -13.35
C VAL A 87 18.29 8.40 -13.14
N TYR A 88 17.68 7.68 -12.23
CA TYR A 88 17.87 6.25 -11.99
C TYR A 88 16.63 5.49 -12.46
N SER A 89 16.81 4.59 -13.42
CA SER A 89 15.72 3.87 -14.06
C SER A 89 15.87 2.33 -14.04
N ASN A 90 16.83 1.80 -13.29
CA ASN A 90 16.88 0.34 -13.08
C ASN A 90 15.83 -0.09 -12.06
N ILE A 91 14.57 0.14 -12.43
CA ILE A 91 13.38 -0.17 -11.65
C ILE A 91 12.48 -1.04 -12.51
N LYS A 92 11.96 -2.11 -11.95
CA LYS A 92 11.03 -3.03 -12.61
C LYS A 92 9.82 -3.29 -11.72
N PRO A 93 8.70 -3.78 -12.29
CA PRO A 93 7.60 -4.29 -11.47
C PRO A 93 8.12 -5.33 -10.47
N ASN A 94 7.59 -5.32 -9.24
CA ASN A 94 8.09 -6.16 -8.15
C ASN A 94 9.60 -5.93 -7.90
N PRO A 95 10.01 -4.77 -7.36
CA PRO A 95 11.41 -4.39 -7.26
C PRO A 95 12.20 -5.39 -6.43
N THR A 96 13.42 -5.67 -6.88
CA THR A 96 14.29 -6.69 -6.30
C THR A 96 15.38 -6.08 -5.43
N ILE A 97 16.05 -6.94 -4.67
CA ILE A 97 17.25 -6.58 -3.91
C ILE A 97 18.28 -5.89 -4.81
N GLU A 98 18.51 -6.40 -6.04
CA GLU A 98 19.45 -5.81 -7.00
C GLU A 98 19.06 -4.36 -7.39
N ASN A 99 17.78 -4.08 -7.61
CA ASN A 99 17.33 -2.72 -7.94
C ASN A 99 17.68 -1.72 -6.82
N VAL A 100 17.52 -2.12 -5.57
CA VAL A 100 17.89 -1.27 -4.43
C VAL A 100 19.41 -1.12 -4.32
N GLN A 101 20.17 -2.21 -4.38
CA GLN A 101 21.63 -2.19 -4.22
C GLN A 101 22.33 -1.37 -5.31
N THR A 102 21.95 -1.58 -6.58
CA THR A 102 22.48 -0.78 -7.69
C THR A 102 22.07 0.68 -7.60
N GLY A 103 20.87 0.95 -7.09
CA GLY A 103 20.39 2.31 -6.80
C GLY A 103 21.19 3.02 -5.70
N VAL A 104 21.56 2.32 -4.63
CA VAL A 104 22.43 2.85 -3.56
C VAL A 104 23.79 3.28 -4.14
N GLU A 105 24.40 2.44 -4.98
CA GLU A 105 25.67 2.77 -5.63
C GLU A 105 25.53 3.94 -6.63
N ALA A 106 24.44 3.99 -7.37
CA ALA A 106 24.15 5.10 -8.27
C ALA A 106 23.94 6.41 -7.49
N PHE A 107 23.18 6.38 -6.38
CA PHE A 107 22.98 7.55 -5.53
C PHE A 107 24.32 8.10 -5.00
N LYS A 108 25.18 7.25 -4.45
CA LYS A 108 26.51 7.66 -3.95
C LYS A 108 27.37 8.33 -5.01
N LYS A 109 27.31 7.83 -6.26
CA LYS A 109 28.08 8.38 -7.40
C LYS A 109 27.49 9.70 -7.93
N SER A 110 26.18 9.88 -7.83
CA SER A 110 25.48 11.05 -8.37
C SER A 110 25.83 12.34 -7.65
N GLY A 111 26.21 12.29 -6.38
CA GLY A 111 26.35 13.46 -5.52
C GLY A 111 25.02 14.17 -5.22
N ALA A 112 23.89 13.48 -5.38
CA ALA A 112 22.57 13.97 -5.02
C ALA A 112 22.42 14.07 -3.50
N ASP A 113 21.58 14.98 -3.03
CA ASP A 113 21.30 15.23 -1.62
C ASP A 113 19.84 14.94 -1.23
N TYR A 114 18.98 14.61 -2.21
CA TYR A 114 17.61 14.14 -1.99
C TYR A 114 17.14 13.22 -3.11
N ILE A 115 16.03 12.52 -2.86
CA ILE A 115 15.40 11.61 -3.81
C ILE A 115 14.06 12.19 -4.26
N ILE A 116 13.73 12.07 -5.55
CA ILE A 116 12.36 12.21 -6.06
C ILE A 116 11.94 10.86 -6.60
N ALA A 117 10.98 10.22 -5.94
CA ALA A 117 10.39 8.96 -6.38
C ALA A 117 9.17 9.26 -7.27
N ILE A 118 9.23 8.89 -8.55
CA ILE A 118 8.14 9.09 -9.52
C ILE A 118 7.67 7.71 -9.98
N GLY A 119 6.43 7.35 -9.67
CA GLY A 119 5.89 6.07 -10.10
C GLY A 119 4.81 5.50 -9.20
N GLY A 120 4.52 4.23 -9.41
CA GLY A 120 3.71 3.41 -8.50
C GLY A 120 4.55 2.83 -7.36
N GLY A 121 4.02 1.81 -6.68
CA GLY A 121 4.68 1.15 -5.56
C GLY A 121 6.13 0.76 -5.85
N SER A 122 6.40 0.19 -7.03
CA SER A 122 7.76 -0.29 -7.38
C SER A 122 8.83 0.82 -7.35
N SER A 123 8.53 1.99 -7.91
CA SER A 123 9.45 3.13 -7.87
C SER A 123 9.60 3.70 -6.46
N MET A 124 8.49 3.78 -5.72
CA MET A 124 8.49 4.27 -4.34
C MET A 124 9.27 3.33 -3.42
N ASP A 125 9.01 2.03 -3.49
CA ASP A 125 9.65 1.02 -2.63
C ASP A 125 11.16 0.93 -2.89
N THR A 126 11.56 1.01 -4.18
CA THR A 126 12.98 1.10 -4.53
C THR A 126 13.63 2.35 -3.94
N ALA A 127 12.98 3.51 -4.06
CA ALA A 127 13.49 4.78 -3.55
C ALA A 127 13.61 4.77 -2.02
N LYS A 128 12.62 4.20 -1.32
CA LYS A 128 12.66 4.02 0.14
C LYS A 128 13.83 3.13 0.56
N GLY A 129 13.98 1.95 -0.07
CA GLY A 129 15.11 1.07 0.20
C GLY A 129 16.47 1.74 -0.02
N ILE A 130 16.61 2.54 -1.09
CA ILE A 130 17.83 3.33 -1.33
C ILE A 130 18.02 4.34 -0.21
N GLY A 131 17.01 5.17 0.06
CA GLY A 131 17.10 6.27 1.00
C GLY A 131 17.43 5.86 2.42
N ILE A 132 16.86 4.75 2.90
CA ILE A 132 17.13 4.26 4.26
C ILE A 132 18.55 3.71 4.39
N ILE A 133 19.04 2.97 3.39
CA ILE A 133 20.40 2.39 3.41
C ILE A 133 21.47 3.48 3.36
N ILE A 134 21.29 4.55 2.59
CA ILE A 134 22.27 5.64 2.49
C ILE A 134 22.58 6.23 3.86
N ASN A 135 21.58 6.43 4.69
CA ASN A 135 21.76 7.02 6.03
C ASN A 135 21.94 5.97 7.16
N ASN A 136 21.77 4.67 6.84
CA ASN A 136 21.98 3.56 7.76
C ASN A 136 22.84 2.47 7.09
N PRO A 137 24.13 2.72 6.81
CA PRO A 137 24.99 1.82 6.04
C PRO A 137 25.22 0.46 6.67
N GLU A 138 24.93 0.31 7.97
CA GLU A 138 24.94 -1.00 8.65
C GLU A 138 23.87 -1.96 8.11
N PHE A 139 22.86 -1.44 7.41
CA PHE A 139 21.81 -2.20 6.72
C PHE A 139 22.03 -2.27 5.20
N ALA A 140 23.27 -2.21 4.74
CA ALA A 140 23.59 -2.27 3.30
C ALA A 140 23.09 -3.57 2.60
N ASP A 141 22.95 -4.66 3.35
CA ASP A 141 22.21 -5.83 2.89
C ASP A 141 20.70 -5.60 3.07
N VAL A 142 20.00 -5.44 1.96
CA VAL A 142 18.54 -5.19 1.91
C VAL A 142 17.75 -6.21 2.72
N VAL A 143 18.21 -7.47 2.79
CA VAL A 143 17.54 -8.53 3.56
C VAL A 143 17.49 -8.19 5.06
N SER A 144 18.47 -7.42 5.56
CA SER A 144 18.50 -6.99 6.95
C SER A 144 17.42 -5.97 7.33
N LEU A 145 16.74 -5.39 6.34
CA LEU A 145 15.64 -4.43 6.53
C LEU A 145 14.27 -5.12 6.64
N GLU A 146 14.17 -6.43 6.40
CA GLU A 146 12.90 -7.15 6.49
C GLU A 146 12.26 -7.05 7.88
N GLY A 147 10.95 -6.82 7.92
CA GLY A 147 10.20 -6.58 9.14
C GLY A 147 10.46 -5.17 9.69
N VAL A 148 10.64 -5.06 10.98
CA VAL A 148 10.97 -3.79 11.66
C VAL A 148 12.46 -3.76 11.99
N ALA A 149 13.26 -3.19 11.12
CA ALA A 149 14.69 -3.05 11.32
C ALA A 149 15.00 -1.93 12.34
N PRO A 150 16.00 -2.10 13.22
CA PRO A 150 16.36 -1.10 14.21
C PRO A 150 17.26 0.00 13.62
N THR A 151 16.82 0.64 12.54
CA THR A 151 17.50 1.77 11.91
C THR A 151 17.63 2.94 12.89
N LYS A 152 18.67 3.75 12.76
CA LYS A 152 18.93 4.86 13.69
C LYS A 152 18.59 6.22 13.10
N HIS A 153 18.81 6.37 11.81
CA HIS A 153 18.68 7.65 11.11
C HIS A 153 17.48 7.63 10.16
N LYS A 154 16.85 8.80 9.95
CA LYS A 154 15.85 8.98 8.90
C LYS A 154 16.49 8.67 7.54
N ALA A 155 15.69 8.18 6.61
CA ALA A 155 16.08 8.05 5.22
C ALA A 155 16.55 9.40 4.63
N VAL A 156 17.21 9.36 3.50
CA VAL A 156 17.45 10.57 2.68
C VAL A 156 16.13 11.27 2.43
N THR A 157 16.13 12.61 2.46
CA THR A 157 14.93 13.39 2.16
C THR A 157 14.32 12.91 0.84
N THR A 158 13.10 12.39 0.90
CA THR A 158 12.40 11.82 -0.25
C THR A 158 11.13 12.60 -0.54
N PHE A 159 10.99 13.04 -1.79
CA PHE A 159 9.79 13.59 -2.39
C PHE A 159 9.11 12.50 -3.19
N ALA A 160 7.82 12.32 -3.02
CA ALA A 160 7.06 11.25 -3.65
C ALA A 160 6.01 11.80 -4.61
N VAL A 161 6.04 11.32 -5.86
CA VAL A 161 5.11 11.69 -6.94
C VAL A 161 4.42 10.42 -7.44
N PRO A 162 3.27 10.03 -6.89
CA PRO A 162 2.57 8.84 -7.29
C PRO A 162 1.99 8.97 -8.71
N THR A 163 2.13 7.90 -9.49
CA THR A 163 1.53 7.78 -10.83
C THR A 163 0.46 6.69 -10.90
N THR A 164 0.19 6.02 -9.78
CA THR A 164 -0.90 5.07 -9.61
C THR A 164 -1.77 5.48 -8.42
N ALA A 165 -3.04 5.13 -8.45
CA ALA A 165 -3.99 5.40 -7.38
C ALA A 165 -4.37 4.11 -6.66
N GLY A 166 -3.43 3.55 -5.88
CA GLY A 166 -3.61 2.25 -5.22
C GLY A 166 -2.80 2.08 -3.95
N THR A 167 -1.49 1.97 -4.08
CA THR A 167 -0.59 1.55 -3.00
C THR A 167 -0.42 2.57 -1.88
N ALA A 168 -0.66 3.84 -2.16
CA ALA A 168 -0.40 4.95 -1.24
C ALA A 168 1.05 4.96 -0.69
N ALA A 169 2.02 4.44 -1.44
CA ALA A 169 3.40 4.31 -0.99
C ALA A 169 4.05 5.67 -0.66
N GLU A 170 3.49 6.76 -1.20
CA GLU A 170 3.90 8.14 -0.91
C GLU A 170 3.58 8.60 0.53
N VAL A 171 2.70 7.88 1.26
CA VAL A 171 2.29 8.24 2.62
C VAL A 171 2.43 7.07 3.61
N THR A 172 3.07 5.99 3.20
CA THR A 172 3.23 4.80 4.04
C THR A 172 4.65 4.65 4.59
N ILE A 173 4.75 4.00 5.74
CA ILE A 173 6.02 3.59 6.38
C ILE A 173 6.50 2.23 5.88
N ASN A 174 5.76 1.60 4.98
CA ASN A 174 6.05 0.27 4.46
C ASN A 174 6.67 0.36 3.06
N TYR A 175 7.48 -0.63 2.71
CA TYR A 175 7.93 -0.91 1.35
C TYR A 175 8.16 -2.41 1.19
N VAL A 176 8.04 -2.90 -0.05
CA VAL A 176 8.10 -4.32 -0.35
C VAL A 176 9.17 -4.59 -1.40
N ILE A 177 10.16 -5.39 -1.05
CA ILE A 177 11.25 -5.80 -1.94
C ILE A 177 11.17 -7.30 -2.18
N THR A 178 11.39 -7.71 -3.42
CA THR A 178 11.37 -9.12 -3.82
C THR A 178 12.75 -9.75 -3.61
N ASP A 179 12.79 -10.83 -2.83
CA ASP A 179 13.92 -11.75 -2.76
C ASP A 179 13.77 -12.80 -3.87
N ASP A 180 14.38 -12.52 -5.03
CA ASP A 180 14.29 -13.40 -6.20
C ASP A 180 14.87 -14.80 -5.92
N ALA A 181 15.89 -14.89 -5.08
CA ALA A 181 16.52 -16.17 -4.74
C ALA A 181 15.61 -17.10 -3.94
N LYS A 182 14.71 -16.51 -3.13
CA LYS A 182 13.76 -17.23 -2.28
C LYS A 182 12.32 -17.18 -2.80
N HIS A 183 12.08 -16.54 -3.94
CA HIS A 183 10.74 -16.35 -4.53
C HIS A 183 9.71 -15.82 -3.53
N ARG A 184 10.07 -14.79 -2.76
CA ARG A 184 9.17 -14.23 -1.74
C ARG A 184 9.23 -12.71 -1.69
N LYS A 185 8.16 -12.11 -1.18
CA LYS A 185 8.07 -10.69 -0.87
C LYS A 185 8.59 -10.45 0.55
N MET A 186 9.50 -9.48 0.70
CA MET A 186 9.97 -8.98 1.99
C MET A 186 9.24 -7.69 2.28
N VAL A 187 8.42 -7.69 3.31
CA VAL A 187 7.76 -6.48 3.82
C VAL A 187 8.69 -5.82 4.82
N CYS A 188 9.11 -4.60 4.51
CA CYS A 188 9.92 -3.74 5.37
C CYS A 188 9.04 -2.63 5.96
N VAL A 189 9.21 -2.35 7.24
CA VAL A 189 8.43 -1.34 7.95
C VAL A 189 9.35 -0.43 8.74
N ASP A 190 9.46 0.82 8.33
CA ASP A 190 10.30 1.80 9.02
C ASP A 190 9.64 3.20 9.05
N PRO A 191 9.25 3.67 10.25
CA PRO A 191 8.71 5.02 10.41
C PRO A 191 9.63 6.16 9.95
N LYS A 192 10.93 5.88 9.81
CA LYS A 192 11.93 6.85 9.38
C LYS A 192 12.05 6.96 7.86
N ASP A 193 11.34 6.10 7.15
CA ASP A 193 11.40 5.98 5.69
C ASP A 193 10.19 6.59 4.96
N ILE A 194 9.22 7.12 5.70
CA ILE A 194 8.09 7.82 5.08
C ILE A 194 8.60 9.02 4.26
N PRO A 195 8.15 9.19 3.01
CA PRO A 195 8.48 10.37 2.22
C PRO A 195 8.15 11.67 2.95
N VAL A 196 9.06 12.63 2.90
CA VAL A 196 8.90 13.90 3.62
C VAL A 196 7.79 14.74 2.99
N VAL A 197 7.72 14.78 1.65
CA VAL A 197 6.69 15.50 0.89
C VAL A 197 6.06 14.57 -0.14
N ALA A 198 4.72 14.58 -0.21
CA ALA A 198 3.97 13.91 -1.26
C ALA A 198 3.32 14.93 -2.20
N PHE A 199 3.44 14.70 -3.52
CA PHE A 199 2.81 15.53 -4.57
C PHE A 199 1.78 14.68 -5.31
N VAL A 200 0.55 14.68 -4.81
CA VAL A 200 -0.55 13.83 -5.27
C VAL A 200 -1.30 14.55 -6.40
N ASP A 201 -0.75 14.45 -7.59
CA ASP A 201 -1.23 15.12 -8.80
C ASP A 201 -1.98 14.14 -9.70
N PRO A 202 -3.31 14.29 -9.90
CA PRO A 202 -4.09 13.39 -10.75
C PRO A 202 -3.65 13.39 -12.22
N GLU A 203 -2.99 14.46 -12.70
CA GLU A 203 -2.44 14.50 -14.05
C GLU A 203 -1.26 13.53 -14.25
N MET A 204 -0.56 13.18 -13.17
CA MET A 204 0.49 12.15 -13.20
C MET A 204 -0.08 10.74 -13.34
N MET A 205 -1.36 10.54 -13.02
CA MET A 205 -2.07 9.27 -13.08
C MET A 205 -2.92 9.12 -14.34
N SER A 206 -3.08 10.17 -15.15
CA SER A 206 -4.00 10.23 -16.29
C SER A 206 -3.67 9.27 -17.45
N THR A 207 -2.44 8.78 -17.49
CA THR A 207 -1.97 7.85 -18.55
C THR A 207 -2.13 6.37 -18.18
N MET A 208 -2.61 6.07 -16.95
CA MET A 208 -2.84 4.68 -16.55
C MET A 208 -3.87 4.01 -17.45
N PRO A 209 -3.58 2.79 -17.99
CA PRO A 209 -4.57 1.98 -18.69
C PRO A 209 -5.76 1.61 -17.79
N LYS A 210 -6.94 1.38 -18.40
CA LYS A 210 -8.18 1.04 -17.68
C LYS A 210 -8.02 -0.13 -16.71
N GLY A 211 -7.38 -1.23 -17.14
CA GLY A 211 -7.17 -2.41 -16.31
C GLY A 211 -6.26 -2.12 -15.10
N LEU A 212 -5.21 -1.32 -15.28
CA LEU A 212 -4.35 -0.90 -14.17
C LEU A 212 -5.10 0.03 -13.21
N THR A 213 -5.90 0.96 -13.74
CA THR A 213 -6.74 1.86 -12.92
C THR A 213 -7.73 1.07 -12.06
N ALA A 214 -8.40 0.06 -12.66
CA ALA A 214 -9.33 -0.80 -11.94
C ALA A 214 -8.62 -1.59 -10.83
N ALA A 215 -7.51 -2.25 -11.17
CA ALA A 215 -6.75 -3.06 -10.24
C ALA A 215 -6.22 -2.23 -9.06
N THR A 216 -5.56 -1.11 -9.34
CA THR A 216 -5.01 -0.26 -8.26
C THR A 216 -6.10 0.42 -7.45
N GLY A 217 -7.22 0.80 -8.07
CA GLY A 217 -8.34 1.39 -7.34
C GLY A 217 -9.05 0.41 -6.41
N MET A 218 -9.20 -0.84 -6.83
CA MET A 218 -9.71 -1.90 -5.95
C MET A 218 -8.72 -2.28 -4.85
N ASP A 219 -7.42 -2.17 -5.11
CA ASP A 219 -6.36 -2.29 -4.09
C ASP A 219 -6.51 -1.21 -3.01
N ALA A 220 -6.68 0.06 -3.41
CA ALA A 220 -6.95 1.15 -2.48
C ALA A 220 -8.22 0.92 -1.65
N LEU A 221 -9.28 0.36 -2.25
CA LEU A 221 -10.49 -0.01 -1.52
C LEU A 221 -10.22 -1.14 -0.52
N THR A 222 -9.40 -2.12 -0.90
CA THR A 222 -8.99 -3.21 0.00
C THR A 222 -8.20 -2.67 1.18
N HIS A 223 -7.24 -1.79 0.94
CA HIS A 223 -6.50 -1.09 2.00
C HIS A 223 -7.45 -0.38 2.98
N ALA A 224 -8.43 0.35 2.45
CA ALA A 224 -9.36 1.09 3.28
C ALA A 224 -10.27 0.16 4.10
N ILE A 225 -10.79 -0.91 3.51
CA ILE A 225 -11.67 -1.87 4.20
C ILE A 225 -10.88 -2.68 5.23
N GLU A 226 -9.74 -3.28 4.86
CA GLU A 226 -8.93 -4.04 5.80
C GLU A 226 -8.40 -3.17 6.93
N GLY A 227 -7.90 -1.97 6.62
CA GLY A 227 -7.46 -1.01 7.62
C GLY A 227 -8.57 -0.57 8.57
N TYR A 228 -9.82 -0.50 8.11
CA TYR A 228 -10.97 -0.19 8.95
C TYR A 228 -11.32 -1.31 9.93
N ILE A 229 -11.21 -2.57 9.50
CA ILE A 229 -11.59 -3.73 10.32
C ILE A 229 -10.41 -4.39 11.05
N THR A 230 -9.16 -4.02 10.76
CA THR A 230 -7.97 -4.62 11.38
C THR A 230 -8.01 -4.52 12.90
N ALA A 231 -7.35 -5.46 13.58
CA ALA A 231 -7.25 -5.48 15.05
C ALA A 231 -6.54 -4.24 15.63
N GLY A 232 -5.68 -3.57 14.84
CA GLY A 232 -5.00 -2.33 15.19
C GLY A 232 -5.83 -1.06 15.00
N ALA A 233 -7.03 -1.16 14.42
CA ALA A 233 -7.88 -0.01 14.10
C ALA A 233 -8.41 0.69 15.37
N TRP A 234 -8.49 2.01 15.29
CA TRP A 234 -9.02 2.87 16.37
C TRP A 234 -9.64 4.14 15.76
N GLU A 235 -10.27 4.94 16.59
CA GLU A 235 -11.14 6.05 16.18
C GLU A 235 -10.49 6.99 15.14
N LEU A 236 -9.22 7.37 15.32
CA LEU A 236 -8.52 8.24 14.36
C LEU A 236 -8.32 7.55 13.00
N SER A 237 -7.87 6.30 12.99
CA SER A 237 -7.69 5.56 11.73
C SER A 237 -9.01 5.28 11.03
N ASP A 238 -10.07 5.01 11.81
CA ASP A 238 -11.41 4.74 11.29
C ASP A 238 -11.96 5.91 10.48
N MET A 239 -11.69 7.16 10.91
CA MET A 239 -12.08 8.37 10.16
C MET A 239 -11.49 8.39 8.74
N PHE A 240 -10.22 8.08 8.61
CA PHE A 240 -9.56 8.04 7.29
C PHE A 240 -10.11 6.91 6.41
N HIS A 241 -10.25 5.72 6.98
CA HIS A 241 -10.70 4.57 6.21
C HIS A 241 -12.13 4.71 5.69
N ILE A 242 -13.07 5.15 6.52
CA ILE A 242 -14.46 5.38 6.08
C ILE A 242 -14.51 6.45 4.99
N LYS A 243 -13.74 7.53 5.16
CA LYS A 243 -13.70 8.58 4.13
C LYS A 243 -13.04 8.10 2.84
N ALA A 244 -12.01 7.26 2.92
CA ALA A 244 -11.39 6.65 1.76
C ALA A 244 -12.37 5.73 1.01
N ILE A 245 -13.11 4.86 1.71
CA ILE A 245 -14.13 3.99 1.10
C ILE A 245 -15.16 4.83 0.35
N GLU A 246 -15.69 5.88 0.96
CA GLU A 246 -16.67 6.79 0.34
C GLU A 246 -16.13 7.42 -0.95
N ILE A 247 -14.90 7.96 -0.91
CA ILE A 247 -14.28 8.62 -2.07
C ILE A 247 -14.03 7.60 -3.18
N ILE A 248 -13.46 6.45 -2.87
CA ILE A 248 -13.12 5.42 -3.86
C ILE A 248 -14.40 4.86 -4.50
N ALA A 249 -15.41 4.54 -3.70
CA ALA A 249 -16.65 3.97 -4.18
C ALA A 249 -17.37 4.86 -5.22
N ARG A 250 -17.33 6.18 -5.02
CA ARG A 250 -17.94 7.14 -5.94
C ARG A 250 -17.09 7.46 -7.17
N SER A 251 -15.75 7.31 -7.07
CA SER A 251 -14.82 7.84 -8.09
C SER A 251 -14.22 6.77 -9.00
N LEU A 252 -14.16 5.50 -8.58
CA LEU A 252 -13.38 4.49 -9.29
C LEU A 252 -13.92 4.21 -10.70
N ARG A 253 -15.26 4.14 -10.88
CA ARG A 253 -15.87 3.94 -12.21
C ARG A 253 -15.49 5.05 -13.19
N ASP A 254 -15.55 6.28 -12.72
CA ASP A 254 -15.20 7.46 -13.51
C ASP A 254 -13.70 7.52 -13.79
N ALA A 255 -12.84 7.14 -12.83
CA ALA A 255 -11.40 7.04 -13.03
C ALA A 255 -11.05 5.98 -14.10
N VAL A 256 -11.72 4.82 -14.13
CA VAL A 256 -11.54 3.79 -15.14
C VAL A 256 -11.96 4.30 -16.52
N ASN A 257 -12.96 5.20 -16.59
CA ASN A 257 -13.34 5.92 -17.79
C ASN A 257 -12.45 7.14 -18.11
N ASN A 258 -11.42 7.37 -17.28
CA ASN A 258 -10.41 8.42 -17.41
C ASN A 258 -10.99 9.83 -17.37
N THR A 259 -12.02 10.07 -16.55
CA THR A 259 -12.51 11.44 -16.31
C THR A 259 -11.58 12.17 -15.34
N PRO A 260 -11.41 13.50 -15.48
CA PRO A 260 -10.60 14.29 -14.54
C PRO A 260 -11.07 14.16 -13.09
N GLU A 261 -12.38 14.22 -12.87
CA GLU A 261 -13.01 14.14 -11.54
C GLU A 261 -12.79 12.74 -10.91
N GLY A 262 -12.89 11.67 -11.73
CA GLY A 262 -12.58 10.32 -11.29
C GLY A 262 -11.11 10.16 -10.91
N ARG A 263 -10.18 10.69 -11.71
CA ARG A 263 -8.75 10.69 -11.41
C ARG A 263 -8.42 11.46 -10.15
N GLU A 264 -8.99 12.66 -9.98
CA GLU A 264 -8.81 13.47 -8.77
C GLU A 264 -9.35 12.74 -7.52
N GLY A 265 -10.56 12.19 -7.62
CA GLY A 265 -11.15 11.42 -6.53
C GLY A 265 -10.31 10.20 -6.15
N MET A 266 -9.80 9.44 -7.13
CA MET A 266 -8.95 8.27 -6.85
C MET A 266 -7.59 8.67 -6.30
N ALA A 267 -6.97 9.74 -6.78
CA ALA A 267 -5.72 10.27 -6.25
C ALA A 267 -5.85 10.62 -4.76
N LEU A 268 -6.95 11.30 -4.40
CA LEU A 268 -7.23 11.63 -3.00
C LEU A 268 -7.62 10.38 -2.19
N GLY A 269 -8.50 9.53 -2.70
CA GLY A 269 -9.05 8.39 -1.96
C GLY A 269 -7.99 7.38 -1.54
N GLN A 270 -7.03 7.05 -2.44
CA GLN A 270 -5.93 6.15 -2.12
C GLN A 270 -4.98 6.76 -1.08
N TYR A 271 -4.67 8.05 -1.18
CA TYR A 271 -3.84 8.73 -0.20
C TYR A 271 -4.46 8.71 1.20
N VAL A 272 -5.77 9.00 1.29
CA VAL A 272 -6.51 8.95 2.56
C VAL A 272 -6.53 7.53 3.13
N ALA A 273 -6.68 6.49 2.29
CA ALA A 273 -6.54 5.09 2.72
C ALA A 273 -5.15 4.84 3.32
N GLY A 274 -4.10 5.33 2.65
CA GLY A 274 -2.70 5.22 3.09
C GLY A 274 -2.44 5.86 4.44
N MET A 275 -3.00 7.05 4.69
CA MET A 275 -2.91 7.71 6.00
C MET A 275 -3.42 6.80 7.13
N GLY A 276 -4.46 6.01 6.86
CA GLY A 276 -5.03 5.07 7.82
C GLY A 276 -4.19 3.80 7.96
N PHE A 277 -4.16 2.94 6.93
CA PHE A 277 -3.64 1.58 7.03
C PHE A 277 -2.15 1.50 7.34
N SER A 278 -1.36 2.48 6.90
CA SER A 278 0.07 2.56 7.22
C SER A 278 0.36 2.55 8.73
N ASN A 279 -0.61 3.00 9.52
CA ASN A 279 -0.46 3.13 10.97
C ASN A 279 -1.10 1.98 11.78
N VAL A 280 -1.99 1.20 11.17
CA VAL A 280 -2.75 0.17 11.90
C VAL A 280 -2.62 -1.24 11.33
N GLY A 281 -2.11 -1.36 10.10
CA GLY A 281 -1.95 -2.64 9.41
C GLY A 281 -3.19 -3.07 8.64
N LEU A 282 -3.11 -4.28 8.09
CA LEU A 282 -4.08 -4.88 7.18
C LEU A 282 -4.59 -6.23 7.72
N GLY A 283 -4.93 -7.17 6.84
CA GLY A 283 -5.48 -8.46 7.21
C GLY A 283 -5.17 -9.56 6.19
N ILE A 284 -6.04 -10.60 6.16
CA ILE A 284 -5.78 -11.79 5.34
C ILE A 284 -6.08 -11.62 3.86
N VAL A 285 -6.74 -10.56 3.39
CA VAL A 285 -6.84 -10.30 1.94
C VAL A 285 -5.45 -10.10 1.37
N HIS A 286 -4.67 -9.19 1.95
CA HIS A 286 -3.28 -8.96 1.54
C HIS A 286 -2.40 -10.19 1.76
N SER A 287 -2.55 -10.87 2.90
CA SER A 287 -1.80 -12.11 3.16
C SER A 287 -2.03 -13.18 2.10
N MET A 288 -3.26 -13.31 1.61
CA MET A 288 -3.61 -14.25 0.54
C MET A 288 -3.18 -13.75 -0.85
N ALA A 289 -3.14 -12.44 -1.08
CA ALA A 289 -2.73 -11.87 -2.36
C ALA A 289 -1.21 -11.95 -2.60
N HIS A 290 -0.39 -11.84 -1.56
CA HIS A 290 1.07 -11.84 -1.68
C HIS A 290 1.64 -13.10 -2.33
N PRO A 291 1.27 -14.33 -1.91
CA PRO A 291 1.79 -15.55 -2.54
C PRO A 291 1.28 -15.74 -3.97
N LEU A 292 0.14 -15.18 -4.35
CA LEU A 292 -0.31 -15.21 -5.75
C LEU A 292 0.60 -14.36 -6.65
N GLY A 293 1.03 -13.20 -6.15
CA GLY A 293 2.02 -12.38 -6.85
C GLY A 293 3.39 -13.07 -6.95
N ALA A 294 3.81 -13.78 -5.90
CA ALA A 294 5.10 -14.45 -5.86
C ALA A 294 5.15 -15.72 -6.73
N LEU A 295 4.08 -16.50 -6.79
CA LEU A 295 4.05 -17.80 -7.49
C LEU A 295 3.59 -17.68 -8.95
N TYR A 296 2.63 -16.80 -9.24
CA TYR A 296 1.98 -16.69 -10.54
C TYR A 296 2.17 -15.34 -11.23
N ASP A 297 2.95 -14.44 -10.60
CA ASP A 297 3.11 -13.05 -11.05
C ASP A 297 1.76 -12.30 -11.24
N THR A 298 0.75 -12.69 -10.44
CA THR A 298 -0.57 -12.08 -10.46
C THR A 298 -0.46 -10.61 -10.06
N PRO A 299 -1.02 -9.66 -10.83
CA PRO A 299 -1.04 -8.26 -10.42
C PRO A 299 -1.69 -8.09 -9.05
N HIS A 300 -0.99 -7.44 -8.13
CA HIS A 300 -1.37 -7.35 -6.72
C HIS A 300 -2.81 -6.87 -6.49
N GLY A 301 -3.20 -5.76 -7.15
CA GLY A 301 -4.54 -5.22 -7.02
C GLY A 301 -5.63 -6.12 -7.60
N VAL A 302 -5.32 -6.95 -8.62
CA VAL A 302 -6.26 -7.95 -9.14
C VAL A 302 -6.47 -9.06 -8.10
N ALA A 303 -5.39 -9.57 -7.52
CA ALA A 303 -5.46 -10.60 -6.48
C ALA A 303 -6.30 -10.11 -5.28
N ASN A 304 -5.99 -8.91 -4.77
CA ASN A 304 -6.74 -8.30 -3.66
C ASN A 304 -8.23 -8.14 -4.00
N ALA A 305 -8.55 -7.63 -5.18
CA ALA A 305 -9.92 -7.38 -5.60
C ALA A 305 -10.78 -8.65 -5.70
N ILE A 306 -10.21 -9.75 -6.17
CA ILE A 306 -10.89 -11.06 -6.25
C ILE A 306 -11.12 -11.65 -4.85
N ILE A 307 -10.13 -11.56 -3.98
CA ILE A 307 -10.16 -12.16 -2.64
C ILE A 307 -11.07 -11.36 -1.69
N LEU A 308 -11.09 -10.03 -1.81
CA LEU A 308 -11.72 -9.13 -0.85
C LEU A 308 -13.16 -9.50 -0.48
N PRO A 309 -14.13 -9.71 -1.41
CA PRO A 309 -15.50 -10.00 -1.03
C PRO A 309 -15.65 -11.28 -0.21
N THR A 310 -14.89 -12.33 -0.55
CA THR A 310 -14.92 -13.62 0.14
C THR A 310 -14.36 -13.50 1.57
N VAL A 311 -13.26 -12.77 1.73
CA VAL A 311 -12.68 -12.52 3.05
C VAL A 311 -13.56 -11.57 3.88
N MET A 312 -14.25 -10.62 3.26
CA MET A 312 -15.23 -9.79 3.95
C MET A 312 -16.34 -10.64 4.56
N GLU A 313 -16.90 -11.62 3.82
CA GLU A 313 -17.90 -12.54 4.37
C GLU A 313 -17.34 -13.34 5.56
N TYR A 314 -16.12 -13.85 5.42
CA TYR A 314 -15.43 -14.58 6.48
C TYR A 314 -15.23 -13.75 7.74
N ASN A 315 -14.84 -12.50 7.61
CA ASN A 315 -14.54 -11.58 8.72
C ASN A 315 -15.77 -10.93 9.36
N ALA A 316 -16.90 -10.84 8.63
CA ALA A 316 -18.08 -10.10 9.07
C ALA A 316 -18.55 -10.43 10.50
N PRO A 317 -18.56 -11.70 10.96
CA PRO A 317 -18.98 -12.03 12.33
C PRO A 317 -18.09 -11.41 13.43
N ALA A 318 -16.82 -11.12 13.13
CA ALA A 318 -15.83 -10.62 14.11
C ALA A 318 -15.74 -9.09 14.17
N THR A 319 -16.52 -8.34 13.36
CA THR A 319 -16.34 -6.89 13.16
C THR A 319 -17.42 -6.00 13.81
N GLY A 320 -18.27 -6.57 14.65
CA GLY A 320 -19.36 -5.82 15.28
C GLY A 320 -20.28 -5.14 14.26
N GLU A 321 -20.41 -3.82 14.33
CA GLU A 321 -21.24 -3.02 13.42
C GLU A 321 -20.46 -2.32 12.30
N LYS A 322 -19.16 -2.52 12.19
CA LYS A 322 -18.31 -1.81 11.21
C LYS A 322 -18.80 -1.95 9.75
N TYR A 323 -19.42 -3.06 9.40
CA TYR A 323 -19.98 -3.28 8.05
C TYR A 323 -21.19 -2.39 7.74
N ARG A 324 -21.89 -1.86 8.74
CA ARG A 324 -22.94 -0.86 8.56
C ARG A 324 -22.33 0.42 7.95
N GLU A 325 -21.22 0.87 8.51
CA GLU A 325 -20.52 2.05 8.00
C GLU A 325 -19.86 1.80 6.63
N ILE A 326 -19.31 0.60 6.40
CA ILE A 326 -18.81 0.22 5.08
C ILE A 326 -19.94 0.27 4.04
N ALA A 327 -21.11 -0.34 4.33
CA ALA A 327 -22.27 -0.30 3.43
C ALA A 327 -22.70 1.15 3.11
N ARG A 328 -22.75 2.00 4.13
CA ARG A 328 -23.09 3.42 3.99
C ARG A 328 -22.07 4.15 3.11
N ALA A 329 -20.78 3.97 3.36
CA ALA A 329 -19.70 4.58 2.61
C ALA A 329 -19.66 4.09 1.14
N MET A 330 -20.03 2.82 0.89
CA MET A 330 -20.20 2.26 -0.45
C MET A 330 -21.46 2.78 -1.19
N GLY A 331 -22.29 3.60 -0.53
CA GLY A 331 -23.46 4.23 -1.13
C GLY A 331 -24.75 3.40 -1.07
N VAL A 332 -24.78 2.33 -0.27
CA VAL A 332 -26.00 1.55 -0.03
C VAL A 332 -27.05 2.41 0.65
N LYS A 333 -28.30 2.33 0.16
CA LYS A 333 -29.43 3.10 0.70
C LYS A 333 -30.17 2.31 1.77
N GLY A 334 -30.79 3.00 2.72
CA GLY A 334 -31.63 2.38 3.76
C GLY A 334 -30.85 1.57 4.81
N VAL A 335 -29.56 1.77 4.91
CA VAL A 335 -28.67 0.99 5.81
C VAL A 335 -29.11 1.07 7.28
N ASP A 336 -29.70 2.20 7.69
CA ASP A 336 -30.15 2.43 9.09
C ASP A 336 -31.30 1.51 9.50
N ASP A 337 -32.10 1.08 8.53
CA ASP A 337 -33.26 0.20 8.75
C ASP A 337 -32.92 -1.29 8.59
N MET A 338 -31.66 -1.62 8.21
CA MET A 338 -31.21 -2.98 7.99
C MET A 338 -30.81 -3.69 9.27
N SER A 339 -31.15 -4.95 9.37
CA SER A 339 -30.57 -5.87 10.36
C SER A 339 -29.05 -6.06 10.14
N GLN A 340 -28.36 -6.62 11.12
CA GLN A 340 -26.93 -6.87 11.02
C GLN A 340 -26.57 -7.79 9.85
N GLU A 341 -27.37 -8.81 9.59
CA GLU A 341 -27.18 -9.73 8.46
C GLU A 341 -27.35 -8.99 7.12
N GLU A 342 -28.40 -8.16 7.00
CA GLU A 342 -28.71 -7.42 5.79
C GLU A 342 -27.61 -6.41 5.45
N TYR A 343 -27.14 -5.55 6.39
CA TYR A 343 -26.11 -4.57 6.07
C TYR A 343 -24.74 -5.22 5.83
N ARG A 344 -24.43 -6.36 6.48
CA ARG A 344 -23.21 -7.13 6.19
C ARG A 344 -23.20 -7.67 4.77
N LYS A 345 -24.32 -8.27 4.36
CA LYS A 345 -24.50 -8.73 2.98
C LYS A 345 -24.44 -7.57 1.99
N ALA A 346 -25.14 -6.48 2.27
CA ALA A 346 -25.18 -5.30 1.39
C ALA A 346 -23.79 -4.66 1.20
N ALA A 347 -22.95 -4.60 2.24
CA ALA A 347 -21.58 -4.12 2.13
C ALA A 347 -20.74 -4.98 1.17
N VAL A 348 -20.82 -6.31 1.32
CA VAL A 348 -20.10 -7.25 0.45
C VAL A 348 -20.61 -7.19 -0.98
N ASP A 349 -21.93 -7.15 -1.18
CA ASP A 349 -22.54 -7.06 -2.51
C ASP A 349 -22.16 -5.75 -3.22
N ALA A 350 -22.07 -4.63 -2.50
CA ALA A 350 -21.63 -3.36 -3.06
C ALA A 350 -20.18 -3.40 -3.55
N VAL A 351 -19.30 -4.09 -2.81
CA VAL A 351 -17.91 -4.30 -3.22
C VAL A 351 -17.83 -5.21 -4.45
N ARG A 352 -18.57 -6.32 -4.46
CA ARG A 352 -18.66 -7.21 -5.64
C ARG A 352 -19.16 -6.46 -6.88
N GLN A 353 -20.20 -5.64 -6.71
CA GLN A 353 -20.75 -4.86 -7.82
C GLN A 353 -19.73 -3.86 -8.37
N LEU A 354 -18.99 -3.15 -7.50
CA LEU A 354 -17.95 -2.23 -7.94
C LEU A 354 -16.83 -2.98 -8.68
N SER A 355 -16.37 -4.11 -8.15
CA SER A 355 -15.37 -4.97 -8.79
C SER A 355 -15.80 -5.43 -10.18
N HIS A 356 -17.04 -5.89 -10.32
CA HIS A 356 -17.64 -6.26 -11.59
C HIS A 356 -17.72 -5.08 -12.57
N ASP A 357 -18.19 -3.92 -12.13
CA ASP A 357 -18.37 -2.74 -12.97
C ASP A 357 -17.07 -2.20 -13.56
N VAL A 358 -15.96 -2.40 -12.84
CA VAL A 358 -14.61 -1.98 -13.30
C VAL A 358 -13.85 -3.09 -14.03
N GLY A 359 -14.47 -4.26 -14.22
CA GLY A 359 -13.94 -5.34 -15.05
C GLY A 359 -12.90 -6.23 -14.38
N ILE A 360 -12.93 -6.37 -13.05
CA ILE A 360 -12.10 -7.33 -12.32
C ILE A 360 -12.67 -8.76 -12.51
N PRO A 361 -11.83 -9.78 -12.71
CA PRO A 361 -12.27 -11.17 -12.71
C PRO A 361 -12.98 -11.57 -11.40
N ALA A 362 -13.98 -12.44 -11.51
CA ALA A 362 -14.79 -12.83 -10.35
C ALA A 362 -14.13 -13.89 -9.46
N ASP A 363 -13.17 -14.66 -9.99
CA ASP A 363 -12.56 -15.80 -9.31
C ASP A 363 -11.09 -16.00 -9.73
N LEU A 364 -10.45 -17.00 -9.12
CA LEU A 364 -9.03 -17.35 -9.35
C LEU A 364 -8.84 -18.59 -10.23
N LYS A 365 -9.91 -19.10 -10.88
CA LYS A 365 -9.87 -20.39 -11.63
C LYS A 365 -8.80 -20.45 -12.70
N GLU A 366 -8.58 -19.34 -13.41
CA GLU A 366 -7.58 -19.26 -14.48
C GLU A 366 -6.16 -18.98 -13.95
N ILE A 367 -6.01 -18.72 -12.64
CA ILE A 367 -4.75 -18.33 -12.01
C ILE A 367 -4.22 -19.44 -11.12
N VAL A 368 -5.06 -19.97 -10.22
CA VAL A 368 -4.63 -20.87 -9.14
C VAL A 368 -4.84 -22.33 -9.50
N LYS A 369 -3.80 -23.14 -9.31
CA LYS A 369 -3.86 -24.59 -9.41
C LYS A 369 -4.22 -25.19 -8.04
N LYS A 370 -5.07 -26.21 -8.05
CA LYS A 370 -5.54 -26.87 -6.81
C LYS A 370 -4.41 -27.47 -5.97
N GLU A 371 -3.39 -27.99 -6.64
CA GLU A 371 -2.21 -28.58 -6.01
C GLU A 371 -1.36 -27.56 -5.23
N ASP A 372 -1.43 -26.27 -5.57
CA ASP A 372 -0.65 -25.21 -4.94
C ASP A 372 -1.34 -24.62 -3.70
N ILE A 373 -2.62 -24.92 -3.47
CA ILE A 373 -3.39 -24.38 -2.33
C ILE A 373 -2.72 -24.60 -0.98
N PRO A 374 -2.13 -25.77 -0.66
CA PRO A 374 -1.44 -25.96 0.62
C PRO A 374 -0.27 -24.99 0.80
N PHE A 375 0.52 -24.75 -0.25
CA PHE A 375 1.63 -23.78 -0.24
C PHE A 375 1.10 -22.35 -0.07
N LEU A 376 0.09 -21.95 -0.86
CA LEU A 376 -0.51 -20.63 -0.79
C LEU A 376 -1.09 -20.35 0.60
N ALA A 377 -1.79 -21.32 1.18
CA ALA A 377 -2.40 -21.17 2.50
C ALA A 377 -1.35 -21.05 3.61
N GLN A 378 -0.28 -21.83 3.56
CA GLN A 378 0.82 -21.73 4.52
C GLN A 378 1.54 -20.39 4.38
N SER A 379 1.85 -19.97 3.15
CA SER A 379 2.50 -18.67 2.88
C SER A 379 1.66 -17.50 3.38
N ALA A 380 0.35 -17.54 3.15
CA ALA A 380 -0.57 -16.51 3.65
C ALA A 380 -0.68 -16.53 5.19
N TYR A 381 -0.62 -17.70 5.80
CA TYR A 381 -0.63 -17.84 7.26
C TYR A 381 0.62 -17.23 7.90
N ASP A 382 1.78 -17.37 7.26
CA ASP A 382 3.07 -16.87 7.75
C ASP A 382 3.28 -15.37 7.41
N ASP A 383 2.39 -14.76 6.62
CA ASP A 383 2.50 -13.40 6.14
C ASP A 383 2.36 -12.36 7.26
N ALA A 384 3.07 -11.24 7.11
CA ALA A 384 3.14 -10.16 8.09
C ALA A 384 1.80 -9.42 8.30
N CYS A 385 0.87 -9.44 7.33
CA CYS A 385 -0.43 -8.79 7.43
C CYS A 385 -1.45 -9.61 8.23
N ARG A 386 -1.31 -10.95 8.26
CA ARG A 386 -2.27 -11.84 8.93
C ARG A 386 -2.58 -11.49 10.39
N PRO A 387 -1.61 -11.14 11.24
CA PRO A 387 -1.90 -10.82 12.64
C PRO A 387 -2.86 -9.64 12.85
N GLY A 388 -3.02 -8.78 11.84
CA GLY A 388 -3.98 -7.68 11.84
C GLY A 388 -5.42 -8.11 11.55
N ASN A 389 -5.65 -9.34 11.07
CA ASN A 389 -7.01 -9.77 10.74
C ASN A 389 -7.92 -9.78 11.97
N PRO A 390 -9.18 -9.28 11.89
CA PRO A 390 -10.07 -9.16 13.06
C PRO A 390 -10.53 -10.51 13.61
N ARG A 391 -10.44 -11.57 12.79
CA ARG A 391 -10.75 -12.94 13.15
C ARG A 391 -9.50 -13.80 13.13
N GLU A 392 -9.26 -14.58 14.18
CA GLU A 392 -8.20 -15.59 14.15
C GLU A 392 -8.43 -16.56 13.00
N THR A 393 -7.36 -16.99 12.37
CA THR A 393 -7.41 -17.76 11.13
C THR A 393 -6.39 -18.88 11.17
N SER A 394 -6.79 -20.09 10.79
CA SER A 394 -5.90 -21.24 10.60
C SER A 394 -5.48 -21.41 9.13
N VAL A 395 -4.46 -22.23 8.90
CA VAL A 395 -4.03 -22.62 7.54
C VAL A 395 -5.16 -23.29 6.79
N GLU A 396 -5.94 -24.15 7.47
CA GLU A 396 -7.08 -24.89 6.90
C GLU A 396 -8.21 -23.94 6.46
N GLU A 397 -8.49 -22.89 7.25
CA GLU A 397 -9.51 -21.89 6.90
C GLU A 397 -9.05 -21.06 5.69
N ILE A 398 -7.78 -20.64 5.63
CA ILE A 398 -7.21 -19.95 4.47
C ILE A 398 -7.28 -20.85 3.21
N ALA A 399 -6.92 -22.14 3.35
CA ALA A 399 -7.05 -23.08 2.25
C ALA A 399 -8.50 -23.26 1.79
N ALA A 400 -9.47 -23.21 2.71
CA ALA A 400 -10.90 -23.27 2.37
C ALA A 400 -11.34 -22.00 1.60
N LEU A 401 -10.85 -20.81 1.99
CA LEU A 401 -11.11 -19.56 1.29
C LEU A 401 -10.55 -19.60 -0.15
N TYR A 402 -9.32 -20.08 -0.35
CA TYR A 402 -8.79 -20.27 -1.72
C TYR A 402 -9.63 -21.24 -2.54
N ARG A 403 -10.05 -22.38 -1.95
CA ARG A 403 -10.90 -23.36 -2.67
C ARG A 403 -12.25 -22.78 -3.09
N SER A 404 -12.80 -21.83 -2.35
CA SER A 404 -14.07 -21.20 -2.70
C SER A 404 -13.95 -20.20 -3.85
N LEU A 405 -12.72 -19.82 -4.21
CA LEU A 405 -12.41 -18.87 -5.29
C LEU A 405 -11.98 -19.54 -6.60
N ILE A 406 -11.93 -20.89 -6.66
CA ILE A 406 -11.50 -21.66 -7.84
C ILE A 406 -12.58 -22.62 -8.34
#